data_383345c9b97859d19106f7cbb784697f
#
_entry.id   383345c9b97859d19106f7cbb784697f
#
_cell.length_a   1.000
_cell.length_b   1.000
_cell.length_c   1.000
_cell.angle_alpha   90.00
_cell.angle_beta   90.00
_cell.angle_gamma   90.00
#
_symmetry.space_group_name_H-M   'P 1'
#
loop_
_entity.id
_entity.type
_entity.pdbx_description
1 polymer ?
#
loop_
_entity_poly.entity_id
_entity_poly.type
_entity_poly.pdbx_seq_one_letter_code
_entity_poly.pdbx_strand_id
1 'polypeptide(L)'
;MCIRDSYHCAAHYKAQCIATRDAIAAAFPDLPISISFQSKFGPGEWLGPSTAQRVTELPAEGVKKLLVATPSFVADCLETLEEVRLDYRDHFLRAGGQIFDVINPINADPAFGKTLSSLYRSVQKISPSTSEFC
;
A
#
# COMPACT_ATOMS: atom_id res chain seq x y z
N MET A 1 14.80 1.11 -1.69
CA MET A 1 14.91 2.53 -1.23
C MET A 1 14.67 2.53 0.26
N CYS A 2 15.71 2.72 1.07
CA CYS A 2 15.58 2.67 2.53
C CYS A 2 14.92 3.95 3.06
N ILE A 3 13.75 3.82 3.64
CA ILE A 3 13.04 4.90 4.37
C ILE A 3 13.84 5.34 5.63
N ARG A 4 14.93 4.65 5.91
CA ARG A 4 15.74 4.75 7.13
C ARG A 4 16.57 6.03 7.27
N ASP A 5 16.82 6.78 6.21
CA ASP A 5 17.92 7.76 6.22
C ASP A 5 17.52 9.23 6.29
N SER A 6 16.23 9.57 6.43
CA SER A 6 15.87 10.94 6.80
C SER A 6 14.50 11.01 7.45
N TYR A 7 14.45 11.51 8.66
CA TYR A 7 13.22 11.86 9.40
C TYR A 7 12.23 12.68 8.55
N HIS A 8 12.73 13.51 7.66
CA HIS A 8 11.91 14.30 6.75
C HIS A 8 11.22 13.46 5.66
N CYS A 9 11.89 12.46 5.09
CA CYS A 9 11.30 11.58 4.08
C CYS A 9 10.23 10.65 4.67
N ALA A 10 10.43 10.13 5.87
CA ALA A 10 9.48 9.23 6.51
C ALA A 10 8.15 9.94 6.84
N ALA A 11 8.19 11.17 7.34
CA ALA A 11 7.01 11.96 7.65
C ALA A 11 6.22 12.31 6.36
N HIS A 12 6.91 12.71 5.31
CA HIS A 12 6.30 13.03 4.02
C HIS A 12 5.67 11.80 3.38
N TYR A 13 6.38 10.66 3.36
CA TYR A 13 5.85 9.40 2.86
C TYR A 13 4.60 8.95 3.63
N LYS A 14 4.65 9.00 4.97
CA LYS A 14 3.50 8.66 5.81
C LYS A 14 2.29 9.54 5.51
N ALA A 15 2.50 10.85 5.32
CA ALA A 15 1.44 11.78 4.96
C ALA A 15 0.79 11.42 3.62
N GLN A 16 1.58 11.04 2.61
CA GLN A 16 1.05 10.59 1.32
C GLN A 16 0.27 9.27 1.44
N CYS A 17 0.74 8.33 2.25
CA CYS A 17 0.02 7.09 2.51
C CYS A 17 -1.33 7.36 3.20
N ILE A 18 -1.37 8.29 4.16
CA ILE A 18 -2.60 8.71 4.83
C ILE A 18 -3.55 9.37 3.83
N ALA A 19 -3.06 10.27 2.98
CA ALA A 19 -3.88 10.91 1.95
C ALA A 19 -4.48 9.90 0.97
N THR A 20 -3.72 8.86 0.60
CA THR A 20 -4.22 7.75 -0.23
C THR A 20 -5.33 6.98 0.48
N ARG A 21 -5.14 6.65 1.77
CA ARG A 21 -6.15 5.99 2.59
C ARG A 21 -7.42 6.84 2.69
N ASP A 22 -7.28 8.14 2.91
CA ASP A 22 -8.42 9.07 3.05
C ASP A 22 -9.20 9.19 1.73
N ALA A 23 -8.52 9.23 0.59
CA ALA A 23 -9.15 9.23 -0.72
C ALA A 23 -9.96 7.94 -0.98
N ILE A 24 -9.42 6.78 -0.58
CA ILE A 24 -10.13 5.50 -0.66
C ILE A 24 -11.34 5.51 0.29
N ALA A 25 -11.16 5.95 1.53
CA ALA A 25 -12.23 6.02 2.52
C ALA A 25 -13.38 6.94 2.07
N ALA A 26 -13.06 8.06 1.42
CA ALA A 26 -14.08 8.95 0.85
C ALA A 26 -14.90 8.29 -0.26
N ALA A 27 -14.29 7.38 -1.03
CA ALA A 27 -14.99 6.62 -2.08
C ALA A 27 -15.85 5.47 -1.51
N PHE A 28 -15.56 5.00 -0.30
CA PHE A 28 -16.25 3.88 0.37
C PHE A 28 -16.62 4.26 1.81
N PRO A 29 -17.56 5.20 2.02
CA PRO A 29 -17.86 5.75 3.34
C PRO A 29 -18.43 4.74 4.34
N ASP A 30 -19.01 3.65 3.86
CA ASP A 30 -19.60 2.59 4.69
C ASP A 30 -18.58 1.52 5.12
N LEU A 31 -17.33 1.59 4.64
CA LEU A 31 -16.29 0.64 4.98
C LEU A 31 -15.31 1.21 6.01
N PRO A 32 -15.02 0.49 7.09
CA PRO A 32 -13.95 0.86 8.02
C PRO A 32 -12.58 0.62 7.35
N ILE A 33 -11.89 1.70 6.98
CA ILE A 33 -10.59 1.62 6.31
C ILE A 33 -9.49 2.08 7.26
N SER A 34 -8.51 1.23 7.49
CA SER A 34 -7.31 1.51 8.28
C SER A 34 -6.04 1.38 7.44
N ILE A 35 -4.94 1.90 7.94
CA ILE A 35 -3.62 1.82 7.29
C ILE A 35 -2.64 1.08 8.21
N SER A 36 -1.77 0.29 7.61
CA SER A 36 -0.63 -0.35 8.26
C SER A 36 0.57 -0.42 7.32
N PHE A 37 1.73 -0.70 7.86
CA PHE A 37 2.99 -0.73 7.11
C PHE A 37 3.63 -2.10 7.23
N GLN A 38 4.03 -2.66 6.09
CA GLN A 38 4.60 -4.01 5.99
C GLN A 38 6.11 -4.00 5.76
N SER A 39 6.71 -5.19 5.64
CA SER A 39 8.08 -5.42 5.18
C SER A 39 9.14 -4.74 6.04
N LYS A 40 8.99 -4.83 7.36
CA LYS A 40 10.02 -4.34 8.28
C LYS A 40 11.35 -5.04 8.02
N PHE A 41 12.36 -4.27 7.66
CA PHE A 41 13.71 -4.77 7.41
C PHE A 41 14.75 -4.11 8.32
N GLY A 42 15.55 -4.93 9.00
CA GLY A 42 16.65 -4.48 9.85
C GLY A 42 16.22 -3.97 11.24
N PRO A 43 17.16 -3.53 12.07
CA PRO A 43 16.97 -3.21 13.49
C PRO A 43 16.45 -1.78 13.77
N GLY A 44 16.20 -0.95 12.75
CA GLY A 44 15.76 0.43 12.92
C GLY A 44 14.29 0.59 13.29
N GLU A 45 13.90 1.81 13.70
CA GLU A 45 12.49 2.17 13.82
C GLU A 45 11.81 2.10 12.44
N TRP A 46 10.59 1.59 12.43
CA TRP A 46 9.78 1.45 11.23
C TRP A 46 8.45 2.16 11.41
N LEU A 47 7.86 2.58 10.30
CA LEU A 47 6.53 3.16 10.36
C LEU A 47 5.54 2.14 10.91
N GLY A 48 4.63 2.61 11.75
CA GLY A 48 3.60 1.78 12.35
C GLY A 48 2.19 2.31 12.09
N PRO A 49 1.18 1.49 12.36
CA PRO A 49 1.27 0.13 12.91
C PRO A 49 1.81 -0.91 11.92
N SER A 50 2.45 -1.98 12.44
CA SER A 50 2.92 -3.11 11.63
C SER A 50 1.74 -3.89 11.07
N THR A 51 1.78 -4.25 9.79
CA THR A 51 0.73 -5.06 9.16
C THR A 51 0.65 -6.45 9.79
N ALA A 52 1.77 -7.12 10.03
CA ALA A 52 1.81 -8.43 10.68
C ALA A 52 1.13 -8.42 12.06
N GLN A 53 1.36 -7.36 12.85
CA GLN A 53 0.69 -7.20 14.14
C GLN A 53 -0.81 -6.93 13.96
N ARG A 54 -1.20 -6.00 13.09
CA ARG A 54 -2.61 -5.63 12.90
C ARG A 54 -3.47 -6.79 12.42
N VAL A 55 -3.00 -7.59 11.46
CA VAL A 55 -3.76 -8.76 10.99
C VAL A 55 -4.00 -9.80 12.08
N THR A 56 -3.12 -9.86 13.07
CA THR A 56 -3.26 -10.77 14.22
C THR A 56 -4.21 -10.20 15.29
N GLU A 57 -4.27 -8.89 15.46
CA GLU A 57 -5.12 -8.21 16.46
C GLU A 57 -6.59 -8.08 16.01
N LEU A 58 -6.83 -7.81 14.74
CA LEU A 58 -8.15 -7.51 14.18
C LEU A 58 -9.23 -8.57 14.51
N PRO A 59 -8.96 -9.89 14.49
CA PRO A 59 -9.97 -10.89 14.85
C PRO A 59 -10.45 -10.80 16.30
N ALA A 60 -9.58 -10.41 17.24
CA ALA A 60 -9.93 -10.17 18.64
C ALA A 60 -10.79 -8.90 18.80
N GLU A 61 -10.64 -7.93 17.91
CA GLU A 61 -11.48 -6.73 17.82
C GLU A 61 -12.85 -7.02 17.17
N GLY A 62 -13.13 -8.27 16.78
CA GLY A 62 -14.39 -8.69 16.17
C GLY A 62 -14.39 -8.69 14.63
N VAL A 63 -13.29 -8.35 13.99
CA VAL A 63 -13.17 -8.35 12.52
C VAL A 63 -13.06 -9.80 12.04
N LYS A 64 -14.07 -10.30 11.33
CA LYS A 64 -14.11 -11.65 10.77
C LYS A 64 -13.79 -11.73 9.30
N LYS A 65 -13.90 -10.60 8.58
CA LYS A 65 -13.63 -10.51 7.15
C LYS A 65 -12.68 -9.34 6.91
N LEU A 66 -11.57 -9.60 6.25
CA LEU A 66 -10.54 -8.60 5.95
C LEU A 66 -10.24 -8.60 4.47
N LEU A 67 -10.31 -7.42 3.87
CA LEU A 67 -9.83 -7.15 2.52
C LEU A 67 -8.58 -6.26 2.62
N VAL A 68 -7.50 -6.69 2.01
CA VAL A 68 -6.23 -5.97 1.99
C VAL A 68 -5.97 -5.38 0.62
N ALA A 69 -5.56 -4.12 0.59
CA ALA A 69 -5.07 -3.44 -0.61
C ALA A 69 -3.63 -2.97 -0.37
N THR A 70 -2.79 -3.06 -1.39
CA THR A 70 -1.38 -2.65 -1.35
C THR A 70 -1.10 -1.55 -2.38
N PRO A 71 -1.63 -0.32 -2.21
CA PRO A 71 -1.57 0.73 -3.24
C PRO A 71 -0.16 1.16 -3.62
N SER A 72 0.82 0.93 -2.75
CA SER A 72 2.23 1.23 -3.02
C SER A 72 2.90 0.24 -3.99
N PHE A 73 2.27 -0.89 -4.27
CA PHE A 73 2.75 -1.89 -5.21
C PHE A 73 1.94 -1.82 -6.50
N VAL A 74 2.56 -1.33 -7.55
CA VAL A 74 1.93 -1.22 -8.88
C VAL A 74 1.82 -2.58 -9.57
N ALA A 75 2.79 -3.46 -9.31
CA ALA A 75 2.83 -4.82 -9.84
C ALA A 75 3.06 -5.83 -8.71
N ASP A 76 2.66 -7.08 -8.95
CA ASP A 76 2.96 -8.18 -8.04
C ASP A 76 4.46 -8.34 -7.85
N CYS A 77 4.85 -8.61 -6.62
CA CYS A 77 6.22 -8.87 -6.19
C CYS A 77 6.18 -9.91 -5.07
N LEU A 78 7.35 -10.28 -4.55
CA LEU A 78 7.45 -11.27 -3.48
C LEU A 78 6.63 -10.87 -2.26
N GLU A 79 6.66 -9.59 -1.89
CA GLU A 79 5.90 -9.05 -0.75
C GLU A 79 4.39 -9.18 -0.95
N THR A 80 3.87 -8.97 -2.15
CA THR A 80 2.41 -9.11 -2.39
C THR A 80 1.99 -10.57 -2.49
N LEU A 81 2.82 -11.44 -3.06
CA LEU A 81 2.48 -12.84 -3.31
C LEU A 81 2.72 -13.74 -2.09
N GLU A 82 3.82 -13.56 -1.38
CA GLU A 82 4.17 -14.38 -0.22
C GLU A 82 3.70 -13.72 1.08
N GLU A 83 4.24 -12.55 1.42
CA GLU A 83 3.99 -11.93 2.72
C GLU A 83 2.50 -11.58 2.90
N VAL A 84 1.88 -10.90 1.91
CA VAL A 84 0.49 -10.46 2.06
C VAL A 84 -0.50 -11.59 1.81
N ARG A 85 -0.36 -12.34 0.71
CA ARG A 85 -1.37 -13.35 0.34
C ARG A 85 -1.30 -14.64 1.13
N LEU A 86 -0.10 -15.06 1.54
CA LEU A 86 0.08 -16.32 2.26
C LEU A 86 0.28 -16.08 3.76
N ASP A 87 1.32 -15.35 4.18
CA ASP A 87 1.67 -15.23 5.58
C ASP A 87 0.61 -14.44 6.37
N TYR A 88 0.20 -13.26 5.91
CA TYR A 88 -0.81 -12.48 6.64
C TYR A 88 -2.18 -13.12 6.63
N ARG A 89 -2.55 -13.80 5.55
CA ARG A 89 -3.76 -14.62 5.52
C ARG A 89 -3.74 -15.71 6.60
N ASP A 90 -2.63 -16.43 6.68
CA ASP A 90 -2.45 -17.48 7.70
C ASP A 90 -2.52 -16.92 9.12
N HIS A 91 -1.86 -15.80 9.39
CA HIS A 91 -1.90 -15.11 10.67
C HIS A 91 -3.34 -14.70 11.05
N PHE A 92 -4.06 -14.09 10.11
CA PHE A 92 -5.44 -13.64 10.34
C PHE A 92 -6.38 -14.81 10.63
N LEU A 93 -6.31 -15.89 9.85
CA LEU A 93 -7.17 -17.06 10.04
C LEU A 93 -6.86 -17.79 11.35
N ARG A 94 -5.57 -17.97 11.69
CA ARG A 94 -5.16 -18.56 12.98
C ARG A 94 -5.58 -17.73 14.18
N ALA A 95 -5.67 -16.42 14.05
CA ALA A 95 -6.15 -15.52 15.10
C ALA A 95 -7.69 -15.50 15.24
N GLY A 96 -8.42 -16.26 14.43
CA GLY A 96 -9.88 -16.38 14.49
C GLY A 96 -10.65 -15.54 13.48
N GLY A 97 -9.97 -15.01 12.47
CA GLY A 97 -10.58 -14.48 11.26
C GLY A 97 -11.21 -15.59 10.41
N GLN A 98 -12.09 -15.21 9.50
CA GLN A 98 -12.83 -16.17 8.67
C GLN A 98 -12.55 -16.02 7.18
N ILE A 99 -12.49 -14.79 6.69
CA ILE A 99 -12.28 -14.48 5.27
C ILE A 99 -11.16 -13.44 5.19
N PHE A 100 -10.12 -13.76 4.44
CA PHE A 100 -9.04 -12.86 4.09
C PHE A 100 -8.89 -12.84 2.59
N ASP A 101 -8.98 -11.65 2.01
CA ASP A 101 -8.82 -11.46 0.57
C ASP A 101 -7.89 -10.27 0.27
N VAL A 102 -7.31 -10.25 -0.93
CA VAL A 102 -6.34 -9.24 -1.34
C VAL A 102 -6.73 -8.67 -2.70
N ILE A 103 -6.82 -7.35 -2.79
CA ILE A 103 -6.99 -6.67 -4.07
C ILE A 103 -5.69 -6.82 -4.87
N ASN A 104 -5.80 -7.30 -6.09
CA ASN A 104 -4.64 -7.44 -6.97
C ASN A 104 -4.02 -6.07 -7.24
N PRO A 105 -2.68 -5.96 -7.27
CA PRO A 105 -2.02 -4.81 -7.85
C PRO A 105 -2.49 -4.55 -9.29
N ILE A 106 -2.26 -3.34 -9.77
CA ILE A 106 -2.70 -2.91 -11.11
C ILE A 106 -2.08 -3.79 -12.20
N ASN A 107 -0.84 -4.23 -12.00
CA ASN A 107 -0.13 -5.09 -12.96
C ASN A 107 -0.13 -4.48 -14.38
N ALA A 108 -0.48 -5.29 -15.38
CA ALA A 108 -0.54 -4.90 -16.78
C ALA A 108 -1.90 -4.33 -17.23
N ASP A 109 -2.70 -3.77 -16.31
CA ASP A 109 -3.99 -3.17 -16.67
C ASP A 109 -3.79 -2.02 -17.69
N PRO A 110 -4.49 -2.06 -18.85
CA PRO A 110 -4.36 -1.01 -19.87
C PRO A 110 -4.71 0.40 -19.38
N ALA A 111 -5.55 0.54 -18.35
CA ALA A 111 -5.88 1.83 -17.75
C ALA A 111 -4.65 2.48 -17.10
N PHE A 112 -3.74 1.69 -16.54
CA PHE A 112 -2.50 2.20 -15.98
C PHE A 112 -1.59 2.82 -17.05
N GLY A 113 -1.43 2.16 -18.20
CA GLY A 113 -0.68 2.71 -19.32
C GLY A 113 -1.25 4.05 -19.83
N LYS A 114 -2.59 4.15 -19.90
CA LYS A 114 -3.27 5.41 -20.25
C LYS A 114 -2.99 6.51 -19.21
N THR A 115 -3.03 6.17 -17.93
CA THR A 115 -2.75 7.11 -16.83
C THR A 115 -1.31 7.63 -16.92
N LEU A 116 -0.32 6.75 -17.09
CA LEU A 116 1.09 7.14 -17.25
C LEU A 116 1.29 8.03 -18.47
N SER A 117 0.66 7.70 -19.60
CA SER A 117 0.72 8.52 -20.82
C SER A 117 0.13 9.92 -20.60
N SER A 118 -0.95 10.02 -19.84
CA SER A 118 -1.57 11.30 -19.50
C SER A 118 -0.67 12.14 -18.59
N LEU A 119 -0.07 11.54 -17.57
CA LEU A 119 0.86 12.19 -16.68
C LEU A 119 2.11 12.69 -17.44
N TYR A 120 2.68 11.87 -18.30
CA TYR A 120 3.82 12.27 -19.14
C TYR A 120 3.50 13.51 -19.97
N ARG A 121 2.35 13.52 -20.66
CA ARG A 121 1.91 14.67 -21.47
C ARG A 121 1.67 15.92 -20.63
N SER A 122 1.22 15.80 -19.40
CA SER A 122 1.03 16.95 -18.51
C SER A 122 2.35 17.59 -18.10
N VAL A 123 3.37 16.78 -17.84
CA VAL A 123 4.72 17.27 -17.51
C VAL A 123 5.36 17.98 -18.70
N GLN A 124 5.22 17.45 -19.91
CA GLN A 124 5.75 18.11 -21.13
C GLN A 124 5.15 19.48 -21.38
N LYS A 125 3.89 19.72 -21.02
CA LYS A 125 3.26 21.04 -21.15
C LYS A 125 3.80 22.08 -20.16
N ILE A 126 4.39 21.63 -19.06
CA ILE A 126 4.94 22.49 -18.00
C ILE A 126 6.40 22.87 -18.30
N SER A 127 7.11 22.07 -19.09
CA SER A 127 8.51 22.32 -19.51
C SER A 127 8.63 22.47 -21.03
N PRO A 128 8.46 23.66 -21.60
CA PRO A 128 8.56 23.85 -23.05
C PRO A 128 9.99 23.99 -23.57
N SER A 129 11.01 23.53 -22.91
CA SER A 129 12.35 23.37 -23.49
C SER A 129 13.32 22.67 -22.55
N THR A 130 13.54 21.39 -22.75
CA THR A 130 14.86 20.76 -22.61
C THR A 130 14.82 19.42 -23.31
N SER A 131 15.47 19.39 -24.46
CA SER A 131 15.79 18.19 -25.25
C SER A 131 16.99 17.45 -24.64
N GLU A 132 16.93 17.16 -23.33
CA GLU A 132 17.98 16.41 -22.65
C GLU A 132 17.35 15.49 -21.59
N PHE A 133 16.76 14.41 -22.06
CA PHE A 133 16.62 13.20 -21.26
C PHE A 133 17.23 12.04 -22.06
N CYS A 134 18.48 11.69 -21.71
CA CYS A 134 19.05 10.37 -22.02
C CYS A 134 18.48 9.33 -21.08
#